data_fe6142c7accd0eeaa1cad6e3d704248b
#
_entry.id   fe6142c7accd0eeaa1cad6e3d704248b
#
_cell.length_a   1.000
_cell.length_b   1.000
_cell.length_c   1.000
_cell.angle_alpha   90.00
_cell.angle_beta   90.00
_cell.angle_gamma   90.00
#
_symmetry.space_group_name_H-M   'P 1'
#
loop_
_entity.id
_entity.type
_entity.pdbx_description
1 polymer ?
#
loop_
_entity_poly.entity_id
_entity_poly.type
_entity_poly.pdbx_seq_one_letter_code
_entity_poly.pdbx_strand_id
1 'polypeptide(L)'
;MITTKHLAKLKKYVRKWLKKLGLQGYEVHLLLGEVSDEKAAAEVSFDVTERVAIITVDESLEGDLNNKALENIAIHETLELLFGGMRNLIESLYNSDVADQEIHIVIRTLEKLLRK
;
A
#
# COMPACT_ATOMS: atom_id res chain seq x y z
N MET A 1 4.27 13.01 14.79
CA MET A 1 3.36 11.86 14.67
C MET A 1 2.28 12.13 13.62
N ILE A 2 1.79 11.08 13.00
CA ILE A 2 0.68 11.21 12.05
C ILE A 2 -0.60 11.67 12.78
N THR A 3 -1.34 12.59 12.17
CA THR A 3 -2.55 13.16 12.72
C THR A 3 -3.78 12.71 11.93
N THR A 4 -4.98 13.03 12.44
CA THR A 4 -6.23 12.78 11.70
C THR A 4 -6.27 13.55 10.39
N LYS A 5 -5.64 14.71 10.35
CA LYS A 5 -5.52 15.54 9.14
C LYS A 5 -4.66 14.84 8.07
N HIS A 6 -3.53 14.27 8.50
CA HIS A 6 -2.69 13.45 7.62
C HIS A 6 -3.45 12.24 7.09
N LEU A 7 -4.19 11.57 7.97
CA LEU A 7 -4.96 10.39 7.58
C LEU A 7 -6.04 10.74 6.55
N ALA A 8 -6.71 11.87 6.70
CA ALA A 8 -7.72 12.32 5.74
C ALA A 8 -7.11 12.60 4.36
N LYS A 9 -5.93 13.22 4.32
CA LYS A 9 -5.20 13.44 3.06
C LYS A 9 -4.76 12.13 2.44
N LEU A 10 -4.26 11.21 3.26
CA LEU A 10 -3.83 9.90 2.79
C LEU A 10 -5.01 9.13 2.15
N LYS A 11 -6.18 9.17 2.78
CA LYS A 11 -7.41 8.57 2.21
C LYS A 11 -7.72 9.13 0.82
N LYS A 12 -7.57 10.43 0.65
CA LYS A 12 -7.79 11.10 -0.63
C LYS A 12 -6.81 10.60 -1.69
N TYR A 13 -5.53 10.48 -1.35
CA TYR A 13 -4.52 9.96 -2.26
C TYR A 13 -4.74 8.49 -2.59
N VAL A 14 -5.14 7.69 -1.61
CA VAL A 14 -5.44 6.27 -1.84
C VAL A 14 -6.61 6.14 -2.84
N ARG A 15 -7.69 6.90 -2.66
CA ARG A 15 -8.82 6.90 -3.61
C ARG A 15 -8.39 7.28 -5.02
N LYS A 16 -7.54 8.29 -5.14
CA LYS A 16 -6.99 8.73 -6.43
C LYS A 16 -6.26 7.59 -7.12
N TRP A 17 -5.39 6.90 -6.40
CA TRP A 17 -4.56 5.85 -6.98
C TRP A 17 -5.33 4.55 -7.21
N LEU A 18 -6.30 4.23 -6.37
CA LEU A 18 -7.22 3.11 -6.64
C LEU A 18 -7.92 3.30 -7.98
N LYS A 19 -8.38 4.52 -8.25
CA LYS A 19 -9.01 4.84 -9.52
C LYS A 19 -8.03 4.71 -10.69
N LYS A 20 -6.84 5.29 -10.55
CA LYS A 20 -5.81 5.25 -11.62
C LYS A 20 -5.35 3.85 -11.94
N LEU A 21 -5.29 2.97 -10.93
CA LEU A 21 -4.80 1.60 -11.10
C LEU A 21 -5.92 0.59 -11.40
N GLY A 22 -7.16 1.06 -11.55
CA GLY A 22 -8.28 0.16 -11.86
C GLY A 22 -8.72 -0.72 -10.69
N LEU A 23 -8.49 -0.28 -9.47
CA LEU A 23 -8.79 -1.05 -8.25
C LEU A 23 -10.09 -0.60 -7.56
N GLN A 24 -10.99 0.06 -8.28
CA GLN A 24 -12.22 0.60 -7.70
C GLN A 24 -13.20 -0.48 -7.22
N GLY A 25 -12.98 -1.74 -7.61
CA GLY A 25 -13.78 -2.87 -7.11
C GLY A 25 -13.45 -3.28 -5.68
N TYR A 26 -12.37 -2.76 -5.09
CA TYR A 26 -12.01 -3.02 -3.71
C TYR A 26 -12.68 -2.05 -2.75
N GLU A 27 -13.20 -2.56 -1.65
CA GLU A 27 -13.55 -1.75 -0.49
C GLU A 27 -12.30 -1.60 0.35
N VAL A 28 -11.81 -0.38 0.52
CA VAL A 28 -10.53 -0.12 1.19
C VAL A 28 -10.77 0.71 2.44
N HIS A 29 -10.25 0.22 3.56
CA HIS A 29 -10.31 0.90 4.85
C HIS A 29 -8.90 1.30 5.29
N LEU A 30 -8.74 2.54 5.76
CA LEU A 30 -7.50 3.02 6.35
C LEU A 30 -7.63 3.10 7.86
N LEU A 31 -6.67 2.51 8.56
CA LEU A 31 -6.61 2.51 10.01
C LEU A 31 -5.24 2.94 10.49
N LEU A 32 -5.19 3.58 11.66
CA LEU A 32 -3.95 3.77 12.38
C LEU A 32 -3.74 2.60 13.32
N GLY A 33 -2.52 2.10 13.40
CA GLY A 33 -2.22 0.97 14.27
C GLY A 33 -0.75 0.59 14.22
N GLU A 34 -0.43 -0.57 14.74
CA GLU A 34 0.91 -1.14 14.64
C GLU A 34 1.08 -1.86 13.32
N VAL A 35 2.23 -1.66 12.68
CA VAL A 35 2.60 -2.43 11.50
C VAL A 35 3.60 -3.51 11.91
N SER A 36 3.54 -4.66 11.21
CA SER A 36 4.39 -5.80 11.55
C SER A 36 5.86 -5.59 11.22
N ASP A 37 6.16 -4.77 10.20
CA ASP A 37 7.53 -4.41 9.84
C ASP A 37 7.85 -3.03 10.40
N GLU A 38 8.79 -2.96 11.34
CA GLU A 38 9.20 -1.72 12.00
C GLU A 38 9.70 -0.64 11.03
N LYS A 39 10.18 -1.06 9.86
CA LYS A 39 10.70 -0.14 8.85
C LYS A 39 9.64 0.36 7.88
N ALA A 40 8.46 -0.24 7.90
CA ALA A 40 7.38 0.15 7.00
C ALA A 40 6.56 1.29 7.59
N ALA A 41 6.15 2.25 6.74
CA ALA A 41 5.24 3.32 7.13
C ALA A 41 3.81 2.82 7.21
N ALA A 42 3.47 1.81 6.42
CA ALA A 42 2.13 1.23 6.34
C ALA A 42 2.21 -0.19 5.81
N GLU A 43 1.13 -0.92 5.95
CA GLU A 43 1.01 -2.26 5.36
C GLU A 43 -0.43 -2.47 4.88
N VAL A 44 -0.60 -3.31 3.86
CA VAL A 44 -1.91 -3.65 3.34
C VAL A 44 -2.17 -5.13 3.55
N SER A 45 -3.36 -5.44 4.06
CA SER A 45 -3.89 -6.80 4.09
C SER A 45 -5.17 -6.82 3.26
N PHE A 46 -5.44 -7.92 2.57
CA PHE A 46 -6.55 -7.95 1.64
C PHE A 46 -7.10 -9.36 1.46
N ASP A 47 -8.36 -9.42 1.08
CA ASP A 47 -9.04 -10.64 0.66
C ASP A 47 -9.45 -10.44 -0.81
N VAL A 48 -8.83 -11.21 -1.70
CA VAL A 48 -9.06 -11.10 -3.15
C VAL A 48 -10.48 -11.54 -3.50
N THR A 49 -11.00 -12.54 -2.81
CA THR A 49 -12.34 -13.07 -3.07
C THR A 49 -13.42 -12.07 -2.67
N GLU A 50 -13.31 -11.50 -1.47
CA GLU A 50 -14.27 -10.53 -0.95
C GLU A 50 -14.05 -9.13 -1.48
N ARG A 51 -12.91 -8.86 -2.08
CA ARG A 51 -12.52 -7.54 -2.59
C ARG A 51 -12.52 -6.48 -1.49
N VAL A 52 -11.97 -6.84 -0.34
CA VAL A 52 -11.80 -5.93 0.80
C VAL A 52 -10.32 -5.82 1.13
N ALA A 53 -9.86 -4.62 1.40
CA ALA A 53 -8.48 -4.37 1.81
C ALA A 53 -8.44 -3.42 3.00
N ILE A 54 -7.47 -3.64 3.87
CA ILE A 54 -7.21 -2.77 5.02
C ILE A 54 -5.78 -2.27 4.90
N ILE A 55 -5.60 -0.95 4.85
CA ILE A 55 -4.30 -0.32 4.90
C ILE A 55 -4.10 0.18 6.33
N THR A 56 -3.16 -0.42 7.04
CA THR A 56 -2.78 -0.01 8.38
C THR A 56 -1.60 0.92 8.28
N VAL A 57 -1.74 2.14 8.79
CA VAL A 57 -0.68 3.14 8.81
C VAL A 57 -0.11 3.17 10.21
N ASP A 58 1.23 3.14 10.29
CA ASP A 58 1.92 3.17 11.58
C ASP A 58 1.53 4.42 12.36
N GLU A 59 0.88 4.23 13.51
CA GLU A 59 0.43 5.33 14.35
C GLU A 59 1.59 6.13 14.96
N SER A 60 2.78 5.54 15.02
CA SER A 60 3.99 6.18 15.51
C SER A 60 4.84 6.81 14.39
N LEU A 61 4.31 6.84 13.17
CA LEU A 61 5.03 7.39 12.03
C LEU A 61 5.39 8.86 12.26
N GLU A 62 6.67 9.15 12.10
CA GLU A 62 7.23 10.47 12.32
C GLU A 62 7.94 10.98 11.07
N GLY A 63 8.42 12.22 11.13
CA GLY A 63 9.09 12.88 10.05
C GLY A 63 8.20 13.91 9.37
N ASP A 64 8.64 14.39 8.22
CA ASP A 64 7.89 15.37 7.45
C ASP A 64 6.83 14.66 6.61
N LEU A 65 5.60 14.68 7.12
CA LEU A 65 4.45 14.08 6.46
C LEU A 65 3.76 15.09 5.52
N ASN A 66 4.54 15.63 4.59
CA ASN A 66 4.01 16.54 3.57
C ASN A 66 3.18 15.77 2.53
N ASN A 67 2.56 16.51 1.63
CA ASN A 67 1.69 15.91 0.60
C ASN A 67 2.41 14.87 -0.24
N LYS A 68 3.66 15.13 -0.62
CA LYS A 68 4.45 14.20 -1.42
C LYS A 68 4.72 12.90 -0.67
N ALA A 69 5.08 12.99 0.62
CA ALA A 69 5.33 11.83 1.45
C ALA A 69 4.06 10.97 1.59
N LEU A 70 2.92 11.61 1.83
CA LEU A 70 1.64 10.91 1.95
C LEU A 70 1.23 10.27 0.63
N GLU A 71 1.40 10.97 -0.49
CA GLU A 71 1.09 10.40 -1.80
C GLU A 71 2.00 9.22 -2.12
N ASN A 72 3.27 9.26 -1.75
CA ASN A 72 4.20 8.15 -1.95
C ASN A 72 3.77 6.91 -1.17
N ILE A 73 3.27 7.09 0.05
CA ILE A 73 2.70 5.98 0.83
C ILE A 73 1.49 5.39 0.10
N ALA A 74 0.59 6.23 -0.39
CA ALA A 74 -0.60 5.80 -1.12
C ALA A 74 -0.23 5.00 -2.37
N ILE A 75 0.74 5.48 -3.14
CA ILE A 75 1.22 4.79 -4.35
C ILE A 75 1.76 3.41 -3.99
N HIS A 76 2.61 3.34 -2.97
CA HIS A 76 3.22 2.08 -2.57
C HIS A 76 2.16 1.05 -2.15
N GLU A 77 1.22 1.43 -1.28
CA GLU A 77 0.21 0.49 -0.76
C GLU A 77 -0.79 0.08 -1.84
N THR A 78 -1.18 0.98 -2.73
CA THR A 78 -2.08 0.62 -3.83
C THR A 78 -1.39 -0.28 -4.85
N LEU A 79 -0.09 -0.12 -5.09
CA LEU A 79 0.67 -1.05 -5.93
C LEU A 79 0.79 -2.42 -5.26
N GLU A 80 1.00 -2.48 -3.95
CA GLU A 80 0.99 -3.76 -3.21
C GLU A 80 -0.36 -4.46 -3.38
N LEU A 81 -1.45 -3.72 -3.33
CA LEU A 81 -2.79 -4.27 -3.53
C LEU A 81 -2.97 -4.76 -4.97
N LEU A 82 -2.50 -4.00 -5.96
CA LEU A 82 -2.58 -4.38 -7.38
C LEU A 82 -1.91 -5.72 -7.65
N PHE A 83 -0.76 -5.95 -7.05
CA PHE A 83 0.00 -7.18 -7.24
C PHE A 83 -0.34 -8.28 -6.23
N GLY A 84 -1.26 -8.01 -5.30
CA GLY A 84 -1.58 -8.94 -4.22
C GLY A 84 -2.05 -10.31 -4.68
N GLY A 85 -2.95 -10.35 -5.65
CA GLY A 85 -3.44 -11.61 -6.19
C GLY A 85 -2.35 -12.41 -6.88
N MET A 86 -1.50 -11.73 -7.65
CA MET A 86 -0.35 -12.34 -8.31
C MET A 86 0.65 -12.89 -7.28
N ARG A 87 0.95 -12.11 -6.24
CA ARG A 87 1.84 -12.53 -5.17
C ARG A 87 1.35 -13.81 -4.50
N ASN A 88 0.07 -13.85 -4.15
CA ASN A 88 -0.52 -15.02 -3.51
C ASN A 88 -0.41 -16.27 -4.38
N LEU A 89 -0.65 -16.14 -5.68
CA LEU A 89 -0.54 -17.23 -6.61
C LEU A 89 0.91 -17.73 -6.72
N ILE A 90 1.86 -16.82 -6.86
CA ILE A 90 3.28 -17.16 -6.98
C ILE A 90 3.78 -17.84 -5.70
N GLU A 91 3.41 -17.30 -4.54
CA GLU A 91 3.81 -17.85 -3.24
C GLU A 91 3.27 -19.26 -3.00
N SER A 92 2.12 -19.59 -3.58
CA SER A 92 1.55 -20.93 -3.49
C SER A 92 2.30 -21.96 -4.35
N LEU A 93 3.02 -21.51 -5.38
CA LEU A 93 3.72 -22.38 -6.33
C LEU A 93 5.25 -22.39 -6.15
N TYR A 94 5.80 -21.32 -5.60
CA TYR A 94 7.24 -21.10 -5.50
C TYR A 94 7.63 -20.62 -4.11
N ASN A 95 8.93 -20.38 -3.93
CA ASN A 95 9.46 -19.84 -2.68
C ASN A 95 8.95 -18.39 -2.48
N SER A 96 8.35 -18.13 -1.32
CA SER A 96 7.78 -16.82 -1.02
C SER A 96 8.81 -15.69 -0.99
N ASP A 97 10.05 -15.97 -0.58
CA ASP A 97 11.12 -14.95 -0.56
C ASP A 97 11.47 -14.49 -1.98
N VAL A 98 11.54 -15.43 -2.93
CA VAL A 98 11.83 -15.11 -4.33
C VAL A 98 10.67 -14.31 -4.93
N ALA A 99 9.43 -14.74 -4.69
CA ALA A 99 8.24 -14.03 -5.16
C ALA A 99 8.20 -12.61 -4.61
N ASP A 100 8.48 -12.43 -3.32
CA ASP A 100 8.49 -11.14 -2.66
C ASP A 100 9.54 -10.20 -3.26
N GLN A 101 10.75 -10.70 -3.49
CA GLN A 101 11.84 -9.92 -4.09
C GLN A 101 11.46 -9.44 -5.49
N GLU A 102 10.94 -10.32 -6.34
CA GLU A 102 10.59 -9.97 -7.71
C GLU A 102 9.45 -8.95 -7.77
N ILE A 103 8.43 -9.12 -6.93
CA ILE A 103 7.31 -8.19 -6.88
C ILE A 103 7.78 -6.83 -6.37
N HIS A 104 8.64 -6.79 -5.35
CA HIS A 104 9.18 -5.53 -4.84
C HIS A 104 10.02 -4.78 -5.88
N ILE A 105 10.76 -5.49 -6.72
CA ILE A 105 11.51 -4.87 -7.82
C ILE A 105 10.55 -4.17 -8.79
N VAL A 106 9.47 -4.86 -9.16
CA VAL A 106 8.45 -4.29 -10.06
C VAL A 106 7.79 -3.07 -9.42
N ILE A 107 7.39 -3.16 -8.16
CA ILE A 107 6.76 -2.07 -7.43
C ILE A 107 7.68 -0.85 -7.38
N ARG A 108 8.94 -1.03 -7.01
CA ARG A 108 9.91 0.06 -6.93
C ARG A 108 10.13 0.73 -8.28
N THR A 109 10.15 -0.05 -9.35
CA THR A 109 10.30 0.48 -10.70
C THR A 109 9.09 1.34 -11.08
N LEU A 110 7.89 0.85 -10.81
CA LEU A 110 6.65 1.60 -11.07
C LEU A 110 6.54 2.85 -10.21
N GLU A 111 6.94 2.78 -8.95
CA GLU A 111 6.94 3.95 -8.06
C GLU A 111 7.78 5.07 -8.63
N LYS A 112 8.98 4.76 -9.14
CA LYS A 112 9.85 5.76 -9.75
C LYS A 112 9.20 6.45 -10.95
N LEU A 113 8.43 5.71 -11.74
CA LEU A 113 7.72 6.26 -12.89
C LEU A 113 6.52 7.11 -12.48
N LEU A 114 5.79 6.66 -11.45
CA LEU A 114 4.55 7.30 -11.02
C LEU A 114 4.77 8.54 -10.15
N ARG A 115 5.94 8.66 -9.52
CA ARG A 115 6.29 9.80 -8.67
C ARG A 115 6.75 11.04 -9.43
N LYS A 116 6.89 10.93 -10.72
CA LYS A 116 7.34 12.05 -11.57
C LYS A 116 6.26 13.10 -11.79
#